data_1c7b8da35ce5639dd78892d2c4371ac9
#
_entry.id   1c7b8da35ce5639dd78892d2c4371ac9
#
_cell.length_a   1.000
_cell.length_b   1.000
_cell.length_c   1.000
_cell.angle_alpha   90.00
_cell.angle_beta   90.00
_cell.angle_gamma   90.00
#
_symmetry.space_group_name_H-M   'P 1'
#
loop_
_entity.id
_entity.type
_entity.pdbx_description
1 polymer ?
#
loop_
_entity_poly.entity_id
_entity_poly.type
_entity_poly.pdbx_seq_one_letter_code
_entity_poly.pdbx_strand_id
1 'polypeptide(L)'
;MRIGADYYPEHWEKERWKTDAEMMVKANIKVIRIGEFAWSLYEPEEGKYEFDWMDEALDFFGKYGIKVVMCTPSATPPKWMIDKYPDILQNDIHGNPKLFGTRKHYCFNSETYREKTKKLNTLIAKRYAKHPAIEAWQVDNE
;
A
#
# COMPACT_ATOMS: atom_id res chain seq x y z
N MET A 1 -8.62 -6.05 -24.26
CA MET A 1 -8.17 -4.92 -23.42
C MET A 1 -8.90 -5.03 -22.07
N ARG A 2 -8.20 -4.87 -20.96
CA ARG A 2 -8.81 -4.79 -19.62
C ARG A 2 -8.78 -3.34 -19.17
N ILE A 3 -9.84 -2.92 -18.47
CA ILE A 3 -9.93 -1.61 -17.85
C ILE A 3 -9.70 -1.81 -16.36
N GLY A 4 -8.86 -0.99 -15.76
CA GLY A 4 -8.56 -0.96 -14.34
C GLY A 4 -8.69 0.44 -13.77
N ALA A 5 -8.68 0.53 -12.44
CA ALA A 5 -8.69 1.78 -11.70
C ALA A 5 -7.83 1.64 -10.43
N ASP A 6 -7.36 2.77 -9.93
CA ASP A 6 -6.84 2.85 -8.58
C ASP A 6 -8.03 2.86 -7.61
N TYR A 7 -7.91 2.12 -6.53
CA TYR A 7 -8.94 2.08 -5.49
C TYR A 7 -8.29 1.94 -4.12
N TYR A 8 -8.79 2.68 -3.16
CA TYR A 8 -8.27 2.71 -1.80
C TYR A 8 -9.36 2.25 -0.83
N PRO A 9 -9.50 0.92 -0.61
CA PRO A 9 -10.54 0.38 0.28
C PRO A 9 -10.44 0.95 1.69
N GLU A 10 -9.23 1.29 2.12
CA GLU A 10 -8.94 1.89 3.43
C GLU A 10 -9.47 3.32 3.60
N HIS A 11 -9.86 4.01 2.53
CA HIS A 11 -10.42 5.36 2.59
C HIS A 11 -11.94 5.37 2.75
N TRP A 12 -12.58 4.20 2.74
CA TRP A 12 -14.02 4.08 2.73
C TRP A 12 -14.51 3.15 3.83
N GLU A 13 -15.68 3.44 4.39
CA GLU A 13 -16.38 2.49 5.24
C GLU A 13 -16.70 1.21 4.47
N LYS A 14 -16.63 0.06 5.13
CA LYS A 14 -16.79 -1.25 4.48
C LYS A 14 -18.14 -1.41 3.76
N GLU A 15 -19.18 -0.79 4.26
CA GLU A 15 -20.52 -0.76 3.65
C GLU A 15 -20.49 -0.16 2.24
N ARG A 16 -19.58 0.77 1.99
CA ARG A 16 -19.39 1.41 0.69
C ARG A 16 -18.81 0.47 -0.35
N TRP A 17 -17.97 -0.47 0.05
CA TRP A 17 -17.27 -1.39 -0.87
C TRP A 17 -18.22 -2.14 -1.80
N LYS A 18 -19.42 -2.52 -1.29
CA LYS A 18 -20.43 -3.18 -2.10
C LYS A 18 -20.90 -2.30 -3.26
N THR A 19 -21.26 -1.08 -2.96
CA THR A 19 -21.70 -0.12 -3.97
C THR A 19 -20.63 0.12 -5.02
N ASP A 20 -19.39 0.32 -4.57
CA ASP A 20 -18.26 0.59 -5.45
C ASP A 20 -17.93 -0.62 -6.34
N ALA A 21 -17.92 -1.84 -5.78
CA ALA A 21 -17.72 -3.07 -6.55
C ALA A 21 -18.80 -3.29 -7.61
N GLU A 22 -20.08 -3.05 -7.27
CA GLU A 22 -21.19 -3.14 -8.22
C GLU A 22 -21.06 -2.10 -9.34
N MET A 23 -20.63 -0.88 -9.03
CA MET A 23 -20.35 0.16 -10.02
C MET A 23 -19.17 -0.23 -10.92
N MET A 24 -18.09 -0.77 -10.36
CA MET A 24 -16.93 -1.26 -11.12
C MET A 24 -17.35 -2.37 -12.09
N VAL A 25 -18.13 -3.33 -11.63
CA VAL A 25 -18.63 -4.43 -12.48
C VAL A 25 -19.48 -3.87 -13.63
N LYS A 26 -20.40 -2.93 -13.35
CA LYS A 26 -21.22 -2.27 -14.39
C LYS A 26 -20.38 -1.49 -15.41
N ALA A 27 -19.30 -0.86 -14.94
CA ALA A 27 -18.36 -0.12 -15.80
C ALA A 27 -17.35 -1.04 -16.53
N ASN A 28 -17.46 -2.36 -16.36
CA ASN A 28 -16.53 -3.35 -16.90
C ASN A 28 -15.08 -3.17 -16.41
N ILE A 29 -14.88 -2.60 -15.21
CA ILE A 29 -13.58 -2.57 -14.53
C ILE A 29 -13.27 -3.97 -14.04
N LYS A 30 -12.14 -4.52 -14.45
CA LYS A 30 -11.71 -5.89 -14.15
C LYS A 30 -10.54 -5.99 -13.22
N VAL A 31 -9.84 -4.90 -13.00
CA VAL A 31 -8.63 -4.84 -12.20
C VAL A 31 -8.65 -3.58 -11.36
N ILE A 32 -8.27 -3.68 -10.09
CA ILE A 32 -8.01 -2.53 -9.23
C ILE A 32 -6.55 -2.59 -8.72
N ARG A 33 -5.96 -1.42 -8.55
CA ARG A 33 -4.65 -1.26 -7.91
C ARG A 33 -4.87 -0.73 -6.49
N ILE A 34 -4.29 -1.41 -5.49
CA ILE A 34 -4.52 -1.11 -4.08
C ILE A 34 -3.23 -1.21 -3.24
N GLY A 35 -3.19 -0.46 -2.14
CA GLY A 35 -2.24 -0.65 -1.05
C GLY A 35 -0.95 0.16 -1.13
N GLU A 36 -0.72 0.98 -2.16
CA GLU A 36 0.54 1.71 -2.35
C GLU A 36 0.86 2.75 -1.27
N PHE A 37 -0.14 3.21 -0.53
CA PHE A 37 0.02 4.22 0.52
C PHE A 37 -0.34 3.72 1.92
N ALA A 38 -0.54 2.41 2.08
CA ALA A 38 -1.13 1.83 3.28
C ALA A 38 -0.13 1.36 4.35
N TRP A 39 1.14 1.85 4.35
CA TRP A 39 2.12 1.37 5.33
C TRP A 39 1.65 1.55 6.77
N SER A 40 1.10 2.73 7.11
CA SER A 40 0.61 3.00 8.47
C SER A 40 -0.53 2.09 8.92
N LEU A 41 -1.26 1.49 7.99
CA LEU A 41 -2.31 0.50 8.29
C LEU A 41 -1.73 -0.91 8.43
N TYR A 42 -0.74 -1.26 7.64
CA TYR A 42 -0.05 -2.53 7.80
C TYR A 42 0.82 -2.60 9.04
N GLU A 43 1.39 -1.46 9.44
CA GLU A 43 2.30 -1.36 10.59
C GLU A 43 2.02 -0.04 11.34
N PRO A 44 0.91 0.02 12.13
CA PRO A 44 0.53 1.22 12.89
C PRO A 44 1.56 1.63 13.95
N GLU A 45 2.26 0.65 14.50
CA GLU A 45 3.40 0.84 15.40
C GLU A 45 4.53 -0.11 14.98
N GLU A 46 5.75 0.27 15.25
CA GLU A 46 6.92 -0.53 14.87
C GLU A 46 6.81 -1.99 15.35
N GLY A 47 6.83 -2.91 14.39
CA GLY A 47 6.78 -4.35 14.65
C GLY A 47 5.38 -4.90 14.95
N LYS A 48 4.35 -4.07 15.02
CA LYS A 48 2.95 -4.50 15.11
C LYS A 48 2.33 -4.50 13.72
N TYR A 49 2.00 -5.68 13.22
CA TYR A 49 1.49 -5.84 11.87
C TYR A 49 0.01 -6.20 11.87
N GLU A 50 -0.77 -5.48 11.06
CA GLU A 50 -2.21 -5.66 10.89
C GLU A 50 -2.53 -5.90 9.42
N PHE A 51 -3.03 -7.09 9.09
CA PHE A 51 -3.32 -7.49 7.72
C PHE A 51 -4.81 -7.77 7.45
N ASP A 52 -5.62 -7.87 8.49
CA ASP A 52 -7.01 -8.33 8.40
C ASP A 52 -7.85 -7.48 7.44
N TRP A 53 -7.63 -6.16 7.44
CA TRP A 53 -8.33 -5.23 6.55
C TRP A 53 -8.05 -5.52 5.07
N MET A 54 -6.81 -5.90 4.74
CA MET A 54 -6.42 -6.23 3.37
C MET A 54 -6.90 -7.63 2.98
N ASP A 55 -6.85 -8.59 3.91
CA ASP A 55 -7.44 -9.93 3.69
C ASP A 55 -8.91 -9.79 3.30
N GLU A 56 -9.67 -9.03 4.09
CA GLU A 56 -11.08 -8.77 3.81
C GLU A 56 -11.30 -8.07 2.46
N ALA A 57 -10.49 -7.07 2.12
CA ALA A 57 -10.59 -6.35 0.84
C ALA A 57 -10.33 -7.29 -0.35
N LEU A 58 -9.27 -8.08 -0.29
CA LEU A 58 -8.91 -9.03 -1.35
C LEU A 58 -10.02 -10.07 -1.56
N ASP A 59 -10.52 -10.65 -0.48
CA ASP A 59 -11.61 -11.62 -0.53
C ASP A 59 -12.91 -10.98 -1.08
N PHE A 60 -13.19 -9.76 -0.64
CA PHE A 60 -14.39 -9.04 -1.05
C PHE A 60 -14.39 -8.76 -2.55
N PHE A 61 -13.39 -8.08 -3.07
CA PHE A 61 -13.31 -7.74 -4.50
C PHE A 61 -13.12 -8.98 -5.37
N GLY A 62 -12.43 -10.01 -4.88
CA GLY A 62 -12.32 -11.31 -5.54
C GLY A 62 -13.66 -11.99 -5.81
N LYS A 63 -14.64 -11.89 -4.87
CA LYS A 63 -16.01 -12.41 -5.06
C LYS A 63 -16.78 -11.72 -6.19
N TYR A 64 -16.44 -10.46 -6.50
CA TYR A 64 -17.01 -9.72 -7.64
C TYR A 64 -16.25 -9.98 -8.96
N GLY A 65 -15.26 -10.90 -8.96
CA GLY A 65 -14.44 -11.20 -10.12
C GLY A 65 -13.46 -10.08 -10.49
N ILE A 66 -13.21 -9.15 -9.57
CA ILE A 66 -12.26 -8.05 -9.75
C ILE A 66 -10.88 -8.56 -9.31
N LYS A 67 -9.90 -8.45 -10.20
CA LYS A 67 -8.50 -8.79 -9.90
C LYS A 67 -7.76 -7.60 -9.30
N VAL A 68 -6.67 -7.89 -8.64
CA VAL A 68 -5.89 -6.89 -7.89
C VAL A 68 -4.45 -6.83 -8.39
N VAL A 69 -4.00 -5.61 -8.67
CA VAL A 69 -2.58 -5.26 -8.67
C VAL A 69 -2.22 -4.83 -7.25
N MET A 70 -1.51 -5.70 -6.56
CA MET A 70 -1.10 -5.46 -5.18
C MET A 70 0.14 -4.58 -5.15
N CYS A 71 0.09 -3.47 -4.41
CA CYS A 71 1.22 -2.56 -4.30
C CYS A 71 2.00 -2.80 -3.01
N THR A 72 3.33 -2.59 -3.08
CA THR A 72 4.11 -2.44 -1.87
C THR A 72 3.90 -1.03 -1.32
N PRO A 73 3.72 -0.85 0.01
CA PRO A 73 3.39 0.45 0.59
C PRO A 73 4.62 1.35 0.85
N SER A 74 5.74 1.06 0.19
CA SER A 74 7.02 1.70 0.43
C SER A 74 7.03 3.21 0.18
N ALA A 75 6.12 3.72 -0.64
CA ALA A 75 6.04 5.14 -0.97
C ALA A 75 5.63 6.06 0.19
N THR A 76 5.08 5.52 1.27
CA THR A 76 4.57 6.31 2.41
C THR A 76 5.03 5.76 3.76
N PRO A 77 6.31 5.92 4.12
CA PRO A 77 6.77 5.57 5.46
C PRO A 77 5.89 6.22 6.53
N PRO A 78 5.47 5.48 7.56
CA PRO A 78 4.57 5.98 8.58
C PRO A 78 5.23 7.03 9.48
N LYS A 79 4.42 7.88 10.12
CA LYS A 79 4.91 8.96 10.98
C LYS A 79 5.81 8.47 12.10
N TRP A 80 5.47 7.34 12.73
CA TRP A 80 6.30 6.76 13.81
C TRP A 80 7.73 6.46 13.37
N MET A 81 7.91 6.06 12.09
CA MET A 81 9.24 5.76 11.57
C MET A 81 10.10 7.01 11.45
N ILE A 82 9.51 8.12 11.01
CA ILE A 82 10.22 9.41 10.90
C ILE A 82 10.55 9.98 12.25
N ASP A 83 9.63 9.86 13.22
CA ASP A 83 9.86 10.35 14.57
C ASP A 83 10.99 9.59 15.28
N LYS A 84 11.07 8.29 15.02
CA LYS A 84 12.10 7.44 15.65
C LYS A 84 13.41 7.42 14.88
N TYR A 85 13.36 7.56 13.56
CA TYR A 85 14.49 7.44 12.64
C TYR A 85 14.53 8.62 11.65
N PRO A 86 14.81 9.86 12.13
CA PRO A 86 14.78 11.04 11.25
C PRO A 86 15.84 11.02 10.15
N ASP A 87 16.86 10.15 10.25
CA ASP A 87 17.88 9.90 9.23
C ASP A 87 17.31 9.33 7.94
N ILE A 88 16.07 8.80 7.96
CA ILE A 88 15.41 8.35 6.73
C ILE A 88 14.94 9.48 5.83
N LEU A 89 14.91 10.72 6.32
CA LEU A 89 14.45 11.85 5.53
C LEU A 89 15.47 12.22 4.44
N GLN A 90 14.96 12.52 3.26
CA GLN A 90 15.75 13.06 2.17
C GLN A 90 16.07 14.52 2.42
N ASN A 91 17.32 14.92 2.24
CA ASN A 91 17.69 16.34 2.28
C ASN A 91 17.59 17.00 0.90
N ASP A 92 17.26 18.27 0.89
CA ASP A 92 17.33 19.13 -0.30
C ASP A 92 18.79 19.51 -0.63
N ILE A 93 18.98 20.29 -1.68
CA ILE A 93 20.32 20.75 -2.10
C ILE A 93 21.02 21.67 -1.11
N HIS A 94 20.27 22.20 -0.12
CA HIS A 94 20.78 23.06 0.95
C HIS A 94 21.04 22.29 2.25
N GLY A 95 20.78 20.97 2.26
CA GLY A 95 20.95 20.13 3.43
C GLY A 95 19.75 20.11 4.40
N ASN A 96 18.63 20.74 4.04
CA ASN A 96 17.42 20.71 4.85
C ASN A 96 16.65 19.41 4.64
N PRO A 97 16.21 18.72 5.71
CA PRO A 97 15.39 17.52 5.57
C PRO A 97 14.00 17.86 5.00
N LYS A 98 13.50 17.03 4.11
CA LYS A 98 12.10 17.11 3.66
C LYS A 98 11.16 16.81 4.82
N LEU A 99 10.06 17.54 4.91
CA LEU A 99 9.08 17.35 5.96
C LEU A 99 8.20 16.12 5.69
N PHE A 100 7.73 15.50 6.76
CA PHE A 100 6.70 14.45 6.68
C PHE A 100 5.48 14.92 5.92
N GLY A 101 4.92 14.04 5.09
CA GLY A 101 3.75 14.34 4.27
C GLY A 101 4.08 14.98 2.92
N THR A 102 5.32 15.38 2.69
CA THR A 102 5.75 15.75 1.33
C THR A 102 6.01 14.50 0.50
N ARG A 103 5.76 14.58 -0.81
CA ARG A 103 5.99 13.45 -1.71
C ARG A 103 7.46 13.04 -1.70
N LYS A 104 7.73 11.73 -1.54
CA LYS A 104 9.08 11.16 -1.51
C LYS A 104 10.01 11.87 -0.52
N HIS A 105 9.53 12.00 0.71
CA HIS A 105 10.32 12.62 1.78
C HIS A 105 11.43 11.71 2.33
N TYR A 106 11.46 10.45 1.96
CA TYR A 106 12.43 9.44 2.42
C TYR A 106 13.60 9.27 1.46
N CYS A 107 14.73 8.84 2.01
CA CYS A 107 15.96 8.56 1.26
C CYS A 107 16.10 7.07 0.99
N PHE A 108 16.16 6.69 -0.28
CA PHE A 108 16.37 5.29 -0.69
C PHE A 108 17.72 4.71 -0.25
N ASN A 109 18.69 5.55 0.10
CA ASN A 109 20.00 5.13 0.57
C ASN A 109 20.04 4.93 2.09
N SER A 110 19.01 5.35 2.85
CA SER A 110 18.94 5.06 4.28
C SER A 110 18.88 3.55 4.52
N GLU A 111 19.79 3.03 5.30
CA GLU A 111 19.80 1.61 5.69
C GLU A 111 18.54 1.27 6.48
N THR A 112 18.17 2.13 7.43
CA THR A 112 16.95 1.99 8.23
C THR A 112 15.71 1.86 7.36
N TYR A 113 15.52 2.77 6.40
CA TYR A 113 14.39 2.71 5.48
C TYR A 113 14.40 1.40 4.67
N ARG A 114 15.54 1.00 4.14
CA ARG A 114 15.67 -0.23 3.33
C ARG A 114 15.36 -1.49 4.14
N GLU A 115 15.87 -1.58 5.38
CA GLU A 115 15.59 -2.72 6.25
C GLU A 115 14.11 -2.83 6.60
N LYS A 116 13.47 -1.73 6.99
CA LYS A 116 12.05 -1.69 7.32
C LYS A 116 11.18 -2.02 6.10
N THR A 117 11.47 -1.42 4.96
CA THR A 117 10.80 -1.71 3.68
C THR A 117 10.92 -3.19 3.31
N LYS A 118 12.13 -3.74 3.36
CA LYS A 118 12.36 -5.15 3.08
C LYS A 118 11.57 -6.06 4.01
N LYS A 119 11.53 -5.74 5.29
CA LYS A 119 10.80 -6.52 6.30
C LYS A 119 9.31 -6.56 5.99
N LEU A 120 8.68 -5.39 5.85
CA LEU A 120 7.24 -5.29 5.57
C LEU A 120 6.88 -5.93 4.24
N ASN A 121 7.61 -5.60 3.17
CA ASN A 121 7.33 -6.17 1.84
C ASN A 121 7.49 -7.69 1.81
N THR A 122 8.43 -8.25 2.61
CA THR A 122 8.58 -9.69 2.75
C THR A 122 7.36 -10.32 3.42
N LEU A 123 6.80 -9.68 4.45
CA LEU A 123 5.60 -10.16 5.13
C LEU A 123 4.39 -10.13 4.19
N ILE A 124 4.18 -9.01 3.50
CA ILE A 124 3.11 -8.84 2.50
C ILE A 124 3.24 -9.91 1.39
N ALA A 125 4.43 -10.04 0.81
CA ALA A 125 4.65 -11.00 -0.25
C ALA A 125 4.41 -12.44 0.19
N LYS A 126 4.90 -12.84 1.37
CA LYS A 126 4.67 -14.19 1.91
C LYS A 126 3.19 -14.46 2.15
N ARG A 127 2.44 -13.48 2.68
CA ARG A 127 1.03 -13.64 2.98
C ARG A 127 0.19 -13.78 1.72
N TYR A 128 0.47 -12.94 0.73
CA TYR A 128 -0.41 -12.76 -0.43
C TYR A 128 0.06 -13.39 -1.74
N ALA A 129 1.26 -14.00 -1.79
CA ALA A 129 1.84 -14.55 -3.02
C ALA A 129 0.95 -15.54 -3.78
N LYS A 130 0.06 -16.23 -3.08
CA LYS A 130 -0.85 -17.24 -3.66
C LYS A 130 -2.32 -16.84 -3.61
N HIS A 131 -2.61 -15.59 -3.26
CA HIS A 131 -3.99 -15.14 -3.14
C HIS A 131 -4.66 -15.07 -4.52
N PRO A 132 -5.83 -15.74 -4.73
CA PRO A 132 -6.41 -15.91 -6.06
C PRO A 132 -6.91 -14.60 -6.70
N ALA A 133 -7.19 -13.56 -5.91
CA ALA A 133 -7.58 -12.25 -6.42
C ALA A 133 -6.38 -11.49 -6.99
N ILE A 134 -5.15 -11.76 -6.57
CA ILE A 134 -3.97 -11.02 -7.02
C ILE A 134 -3.53 -11.51 -8.41
N GLU A 135 -3.40 -10.58 -9.33
CA GLU A 135 -2.96 -10.82 -10.70
C GLU A 135 -1.53 -10.32 -10.95
N ALA A 136 -1.14 -9.24 -10.30
CA ALA A 136 0.16 -8.60 -10.49
C ALA A 136 0.61 -7.85 -9.23
N TRP A 137 1.88 -7.46 -9.23
CA TRP A 137 2.50 -6.67 -8.18
C TRP A 137 3.06 -5.36 -8.75
N GLN A 138 2.84 -4.26 -8.04
CA GLN A 138 3.55 -3.00 -8.24
C GLN A 138 4.56 -2.84 -7.11
N VAL A 139 5.83 -2.70 -7.49
CA VAL A 139 6.93 -2.46 -6.54
C VAL A 139 7.18 -0.98 -6.46
N ASP A 140 6.95 -0.40 -5.28
CA ASP A 140 7.02 1.05 -5.04
C ASP A 140 6.04 1.87 -5.88
N ASN A 141 6.00 3.19 -5.67
CA ASN A 141 5.16 4.10 -6.43
C ASN A 141 5.95 5.34 -6.86
N GLU A 142 5.99 5.57 -8.20
CA GLU A 142 6.62 6.74 -8.86
C GLU A 142 8.06 7.04 -8.40
#